data_843cc99bdc255808ccae6af0e07b45fc
#
_entry.id   843cc99bdc255808ccae6af0e07b45fc
#
_cell.length_a   1.000
_cell.length_b   1.000
_cell.length_c   1.000
_cell.angle_alpha   90.00
_cell.angle_beta   90.00
_cell.angle_gamma   90.00
#
_symmetry.space_group_name_H-M   'P 1'
#
loop_
_entity.id
_entity.type
_entity.pdbx_description
1 polymer ?
#
loop_
_entity_poly.entity_id
_entity_poly.type
_entity_poly.pdbx_seq_one_letter_code
_entity_poly.pdbx_strand_id
1 'polypeptide(L)'
;WGNLTHEKETRPVQQNLRFQGQYLDRETGLHYNLYRFYDPDIGKFISGDPISIRGGINLYQYAPNPISWIDPLGLKPCARDIDGLRTGPNKTVVRVKTKKDAQELLDAAFPGAQKVKGIGSQDAIGVRKKNKMDQFKRNDGKVRYRKDYPIDSKTGRVYGHDDPKGNGHGSLPHINIKRADGTLVRIDITG
;
A
#
# COMPACT_ATOMS: atom_id res chain seq x y z
N TRP A 1 10.99 -8.07 -16.90
CA TRP A 1 9.55 -7.97 -16.66
C TRP A 1 8.91 -6.99 -17.64
N GLY A 2 7.84 -7.41 -18.34
CA GLY A 2 7.20 -6.58 -19.37
C GLY A 2 7.89 -6.60 -20.72
N ASN A 3 8.95 -7.38 -20.89
CA ASN A 3 9.59 -7.55 -22.19
C ASN A 3 8.72 -8.37 -23.14
N LEU A 4 8.67 -7.98 -24.43
CA LEU A 4 7.96 -8.73 -25.46
C LEU A 4 8.81 -9.91 -25.93
N THR A 5 8.24 -11.08 -25.87
CA THR A 5 8.85 -12.30 -26.42
C THR A 5 8.51 -12.51 -27.89
N HIS A 6 7.40 -11.96 -28.35
CA HIS A 6 6.96 -12.07 -29.74
C HIS A 6 5.95 -10.95 -30.07
N GLU A 7 6.13 -10.28 -31.23
CA GLU A 7 5.17 -9.33 -31.79
C GLU A 7 4.79 -9.79 -33.20
N LYS A 8 3.49 -9.98 -33.44
CA LYS A 8 2.96 -10.29 -34.77
C LYS A 8 2.06 -9.15 -35.22
N GLU A 9 2.52 -8.42 -36.21
CA GLU A 9 1.71 -7.38 -36.85
C GLU A 9 0.78 -7.99 -37.92
N THR A 10 -0.53 -7.82 -37.70
CA THR A 10 -1.56 -8.21 -38.67
C THR A 10 -2.16 -7.01 -39.40
N ARG A 11 -1.83 -5.79 -39.00
CA ARG A 11 -2.24 -4.51 -39.59
C ARG A 11 -1.10 -3.49 -39.45
N PRO A 12 -1.06 -2.43 -40.30
CA PRO A 12 0.01 -1.43 -40.29
C PRO A 12 -0.11 -0.44 -39.09
N VAL A 13 -0.61 -0.87 -37.96
CA VAL A 13 -0.71 -0.06 -36.74
C VAL A 13 0.14 -0.70 -35.67
N GLN A 14 1.22 -0.03 -35.34
CA GLN A 14 2.15 -0.48 -34.30
C GLN A 14 1.55 -0.26 -32.90
N GLN A 15 1.53 -1.30 -32.09
CA GLN A 15 1.09 -1.22 -30.70
C GLN A 15 2.29 -0.97 -29.78
N ASN A 16 2.34 0.23 -29.18
CA ASN A 16 3.42 0.63 -28.27
C ASN A 16 3.04 0.61 -26.79
N LEU A 17 1.77 0.35 -26.46
CA LEU A 17 1.39 0.15 -25.06
C LEU A 17 2.05 -1.12 -24.52
N ARG A 18 2.60 -1.02 -23.31
CA ARG A 18 3.28 -2.13 -22.64
C ARG A 18 2.57 -2.45 -21.32
N PHE A 19 3.30 -2.62 -20.22
CA PHE A 19 2.66 -2.81 -18.93
C PHE A 19 1.91 -1.53 -18.50
N GLN A 20 1.07 -1.61 -17.49
CA GLN A 20 0.18 -0.49 -17.11
C GLN A 20 0.97 0.80 -16.85
N GLY A 21 0.66 1.84 -17.60
CA GLY A 21 1.35 3.13 -17.56
C GLY A 21 2.60 3.23 -18.41
N GLN A 22 2.96 2.20 -19.19
CA GLN A 22 4.16 2.16 -20.01
C GLN A 22 3.86 2.28 -21.50
N TYR A 23 4.73 3.01 -22.21
CA TYR A 23 4.72 3.17 -23.65
C TYR A 23 6.11 2.86 -24.22
N LEU A 24 6.20 1.95 -25.19
CA LEU A 24 7.47 1.58 -25.82
C LEU A 24 8.02 2.75 -26.65
N ASP A 25 9.22 3.13 -26.34
CA ASP A 25 10.09 3.88 -27.22
C ASP A 25 10.84 2.89 -28.14
N ARG A 26 10.50 2.87 -29.41
CA ARG A 26 11.08 1.91 -30.37
C ARG A 26 12.53 2.23 -30.77
N GLU A 27 12.97 3.46 -30.56
CA GLU A 27 14.35 3.85 -30.88
C GLU A 27 15.32 3.31 -29.84
N THR A 28 14.92 3.37 -28.56
CA THR A 28 15.77 2.95 -27.44
C THR A 28 15.46 1.56 -26.90
N GLY A 29 14.27 1.01 -27.23
CA GLY A 29 13.77 -0.21 -26.62
C GLY A 29 13.28 -0.06 -25.18
N LEU A 30 13.35 1.14 -24.63
CA LEU A 30 12.93 1.43 -23.25
C LEU A 30 11.40 1.66 -23.19
N HIS A 31 10.84 1.50 -22.01
CA HIS A 31 9.45 1.82 -21.77
C HIS A 31 9.33 3.17 -21.04
N TYR A 32 8.72 4.14 -21.71
CA TYR A 32 8.42 5.44 -21.14
C TYR A 32 7.31 5.34 -20.10
N ASN A 33 7.57 5.82 -18.89
CA ASN A 33 6.69 5.74 -17.72
C ASN A 33 6.54 7.13 -17.08
N LEU A 34 6.10 8.09 -17.85
CA LEU A 34 5.91 9.51 -17.57
C LEU A 34 7.15 10.22 -16.99
N TYR A 35 7.55 9.92 -15.75
CA TYR A 35 8.70 10.57 -15.10
C TYR A 35 10.01 9.80 -15.23
N ARG A 36 9.96 8.53 -15.68
CA ARG A 36 11.15 7.68 -15.83
C ARG A 36 11.05 6.77 -17.04
N PHE A 37 12.20 6.30 -17.49
CA PHE A 37 12.29 5.21 -18.44
C PHE A 37 12.59 3.90 -17.73
N TYR A 38 11.85 2.88 -18.09
CA TYR A 38 12.00 1.52 -17.57
C TYR A 38 12.68 0.66 -18.62
N ASP A 39 13.69 -0.08 -18.18
CA ASP A 39 14.39 -1.05 -19.01
C ASP A 39 13.80 -2.45 -18.75
N PRO A 40 13.10 -3.04 -19.74
CA PRO A 40 12.47 -4.35 -19.57
C PRO A 40 13.47 -5.50 -19.47
N ASP A 41 14.69 -5.36 -19.97
CA ASP A 41 15.72 -6.41 -19.96
C ASP A 41 16.30 -6.57 -18.56
N ILE A 42 16.55 -5.48 -17.85
CA ILE A 42 17.06 -5.52 -16.49
C ILE A 42 15.96 -5.43 -15.42
N GLY A 43 14.72 -5.14 -15.83
CA GLY A 43 13.58 -5.08 -14.92
C GLY A 43 13.59 -3.90 -13.95
N LYS A 44 14.17 -2.76 -14.33
CA LYS A 44 14.37 -1.58 -13.48
C LYS A 44 14.20 -0.28 -14.25
N PHE A 45 13.98 0.81 -13.53
CA PHE A 45 14.15 2.15 -14.08
C PHE A 45 15.63 2.45 -14.32
N ILE A 46 15.95 3.18 -15.40
CA ILE A 46 17.33 3.58 -15.72
C ILE A 46 17.79 4.84 -14.97
N SER A 47 16.87 5.56 -14.34
CA SER A 47 17.16 6.73 -13.51
C SER A 47 16.65 6.54 -12.10
N GLY A 48 17.27 7.21 -11.14
CA GLY A 48 16.83 7.25 -9.75
C GLY A 48 15.43 7.86 -9.64
N ASP A 49 14.69 7.46 -8.61
CA ASP A 49 13.34 7.99 -8.35
C ASP A 49 13.42 9.51 -8.09
N PRO A 50 12.68 10.36 -8.83
CA PRO A 50 12.67 11.81 -8.60
C PRO A 50 12.19 12.20 -7.20
N ILE A 51 11.37 11.36 -6.56
CA ILE A 51 10.95 11.58 -5.16
C ILE A 51 11.95 11.00 -4.15
N SER A 52 13.08 10.49 -4.62
CA SER A 52 14.18 9.97 -3.81
C SER A 52 13.72 8.84 -2.88
N ILE A 53 14.30 8.75 -1.69
CA ILE A 53 13.97 7.74 -0.67
C ILE A 53 12.48 7.75 -0.24
N ARG A 54 11.73 8.80 -0.56
CA ARG A 54 10.27 8.85 -0.35
C ARG A 54 9.55 7.78 -1.16
N GLY A 55 10.09 7.42 -2.30
CA GLY A 55 9.67 6.31 -3.12
C GLY A 55 10.16 4.93 -2.61
N GLY A 56 11.10 4.82 -1.67
CA GLY A 56 11.71 3.61 -1.10
C GLY A 56 13.24 3.62 -1.19
N ILE A 57 13.84 2.69 -0.48
CA ILE A 57 15.29 2.58 -0.37
C ILE A 57 15.94 2.27 -1.73
N ASN A 58 15.32 1.41 -2.54
CA ASN A 58 15.81 1.11 -3.89
C ASN A 58 15.21 2.09 -4.91
N LEU A 59 16.00 3.10 -5.28
CA LEU A 59 15.56 4.18 -6.17
C LEU A 59 15.28 3.75 -7.62
N TYR A 60 15.73 2.58 -8.01
CA TYR A 60 15.61 2.05 -9.38
C TYR A 60 14.53 0.97 -9.52
N GLN A 61 13.92 0.56 -8.43
CA GLN A 61 12.91 -0.49 -8.40
C GLN A 61 11.60 0.01 -9.04
N TYR A 62 11.01 -0.82 -9.92
CA TYR A 62 9.68 -0.55 -10.49
C TYR A 62 8.59 -0.64 -9.42
N ALA A 63 8.55 -1.76 -8.69
CA ALA A 63 7.56 -2.02 -7.65
C ALA A 63 8.09 -3.03 -6.63
N PRO A 64 7.62 -3.02 -5.37
CA PRO A 64 7.95 -4.07 -4.41
C PRO A 64 7.50 -5.46 -4.87
N ASN A 65 6.34 -5.51 -5.51
CA ASN A 65 5.81 -6.72 -6.15
C ASN A 65 5.16 -6.35 -7.50
N PRO A 66 5.86 -6.53 -8.63
CA PRO A 66 5.37 -6.14 -9.94
C PRO A 66 4.17 -6.98 -10.45
N ILE A 67 3.83 -8.09 -9.77
CA ILE A 67 2.66 -8.90 -10.11
C ILE A 67 1.37 -8.24 -9.62
N SER A 68 1.41 -7.56 -8.48
CA SER A 68 0.24 -6.99 -7.82
C SER A 68 0.24 -5.47 -7.73
N TRP A 69 1.35 -4.85 -8.06
CA TRP A 69 1.55 -3.40 -7.95
C TRP A 69 1.98 -2.83 -9.29
N ILE A 70 1.45 -1.66 -9.62
CA ILE A 70 1.79 -0.91 -10.82
C ILE A 70 2.35 0.46 -10.43
N ASP A 71 3.26 0.97 -11.26
CA ASP A 71 3.78 2.32 -11.16
C ASP A 71 3.42 3.15 -12.40
N PRO A 72 2.19 3.70 -12.49
CA PRO A 72 1.71 4.39 -13.69
C PRO A 72 2.45 5.68 -14.00
N LEU A 73 3.11 6.27 -13.02
CA LEU A 73 3.79 7.56 -13.15
C LEU A 73 5.31 7.42 -13.19
N GLY A 74 5.86 6.24 -12.93
CA GLY A 74 7.29 6.08 -12.74
C GLY A 74 7.81 6.78 -11.45
N LEU A 75 6.95 6.88 -10.44
CA LEU A 75 7.26 7.49 -9.14
C LEU A 75 7.09 6.52 -7.97
N LYS A 76 6.80 5.29 -8.24
CA LYS A 76 6.50 4.14 -7.40
C LYS A 76 5.06 3.63 -7.47
N PRO A 77 4.89 2.33 -7.19
CA PRO A 77 3.57 1.75 -7.09
C PRO A 77 2.79 2.41 -5.98
N CYS A 78 1.50 2.61 -6.20
CA CYS A 78 0.56 3.14 -5.23
C CYS A 78 0.67 4.63 -4.88
N ALA A 79 1.17 5.48 -5.78
CA ALA A 79 1.01 6.92 -5.59
C ALA A 79 -0.45 7.26 -5.23
N ARG A 80 -1.43 6.65 -5.94
CA ARG A 80 -2.86 6.83 -5.66
C ARG A 80 -3.27 6.30 -4.27
N ASP A 81 -2.71 5.16 -3.83
CA ASP A 81 -3.05 4.59 -2.53
C ASP A 81 -2.37 5.35 -1.39
N ILE A 82 -1.13 5.80 -1.61
CA ILE A 82 -0.41 6.69 -0.69
C ILE A 82 -1.17 8.02 -0.56
N ASP A 83 -1.57 8.62 -1.69
CA ASP A 83 -2.34 9.86 -1.70
C ASP A 83 -3.71 9.66 -1.06
N GLY A 84 -4.38 8.54 -1.34
CA GLY A 84 -5.63 8.17 -0.68
C GLY A 84 -5.49 8.11 0.83
N LEU A 85 -4.39 7.53 1.34
CA LEU A 85 -4.13 7.50 2.78
C LEU A 85 -3.75 8.87 3.35
N ARG A 86 -3.02 9.70 2.59
CA ARG A 86 -2.55 11.03 3.04
C ARG A 86 -3.60 12.11 2.97
N THR A 87 -4.37 12.16 1.90
CA THR A 87 -5.28 13.27 1.56
C THR A 87 -6.74 12.85 1.40
N GLY A 88 -7.01 11.54 1.28
CA GLY A 88 -8.35 11.01 1.13
C GLY A 88 -9.27 11.38 2.30
N PRO A 89 -10.59 11.35 2.10
CA PRO A 89 -11.57 11.69 3.11
C PRO A 89 -11.52 10.76 4.32
N ASN A 90 -12.18 11.15 5.40
CA ASN A 90 -12.33 10.30 6.59
C ASN A 90 -12.95 8.94 6.21
N LYS A 91 -12.39 7.87 6.79
CA LYS A 91 -12.74 6.46 6.51
C LYS A 91 -12.29 5.94 5.14
N THR A 92 -11.36 6.61 4.45
CA THR A 92 -10.70 6.02 3.27
C THR A 92 -10.09 4.67 3.62
N VAL A 93 -10.32 3.68 2.76
CA VAL A 93 -9.81 2.32 2.90
C VAL A 93 -8.99 1.96 1.67
N VAL A 94 -7.76 1.55 1.88
CA VAL A 94 -6.89 0.97 0.85
C VAL A 94 -6.77 -0.54 1.10
N ARG A 95 -6.74 -1.34 0.05
CA ARG A 95 -6.67 -2.79 0.15
C ARG A 95 -5.37 -3.32 -0.42
N VAL A 96 -4.72 -4.19 0.33
CA VAL A 96 -3.49 -4.88 -0.07
C VAL A 96 -3.61 -6.38 0.17
N LYS A 97 -2.74 -7.18 -0.43
CA LYS A 97 -2.81 -8.64 -0.30
C LYS A 97 -2.10 -9.17 0.95
N THR A 98 -0.97 -8.60 1.31
CA THR A 98 -0.14 -9.16 2.39
C THR A 98 0.09 -8.17 3.53
N LYS A 99 0.45 -8.69 4.71
CA LYS A 99 0.87 -7.88 5.86
C LYS A 99 2.13 -7.07 5.57
N LYS A 100 3.00 -7.60 4.69
CA LYS A 100 4.22 -6.92 4.26
C LYS A 100 3.87 -5.70 3.41
N ASP A 101 3.02 -5.85 2.40
CA ASP A 101 2.55 -4.74 1.56
C ASP A 101 1.88 -3.64 2.40
N ALA A 102 1.08 -4.05 3.39
CA ALA A 102 0.41 -3.10 4.29
C ALA A 102 1.41 -2.29 5.13
N GLN A 103 2.49 -2.92 5.57
CA GLN A 103 3.54 -2.22 6.31
C GLN A 103 4.34 -1.28 5.40
N GLU A 104 4.73 -1.73 4.21
CA GLU A 104 5.45 -0.91 3.24
C GLU A 104 4.62 0.31 2.81
N LEU A 105 3.32 0.11 2.58
CA LEU A 105 2.41 1.21 2.25
C LEU A 105 2.26 2.21 3.41
N LEU A 106 2.17 1.72 4.64
CA LEU A 106 2.13 2.57 5.84
C LEU A 106 3.41 3.41 5.97
N ASP A 107 4.57 2.77 5.85
CA ASP A 107 5.87 3.42 6.00
C ASP A 107 6.10 4.46 4.89
N ALA A 108 5.66 4.16 3.66
CA ALA A 108 5.71 5.08 2.54
C ALA A 108 4.75 6.27 2.71
N ALA A 109 3.52 6.02 3.18
CA ALA A 109 2.53 7.07 3.38
C ALA A 109 2.86 7.96 4.58
N PHE A 110 3.35 7.39 5.66
CA PHE A 110 3.57 8.08 6.94
C PHE A 110 4.91 7.69 7.57
N PRO A 111 6.03 8.17 7.02
CA PRO A 111 7.34 7.93 7.62
C PRO A 111 7.38 8.41 9.08
N GLY A 112 7.80 7.54 9.99
CA GLY A 112 7.87 7.86 11.41
C GLY A 112 6.54 7.85 12.18
N ALA A 113 5.47 7.30 11.60
CA ALA A 113 4.20 7.11 12.30
C ALA A 113 4.38 6.28 13.59
N GLN A 114 3.75 6.73 14.67
CA GLN A 114 3.87 6.08 15.98
C GLN A 114 2.93 4.87 16.09
N LYS A 115 3.50 3.70 16.40
CA LYS A 115 2.69 2.50 16.66
C LYS A 115 2.03 2.59 18.03
N VAL A 116 0.72 2.42 18.04
CA VAL A 116 -0.06 2.25 19.28
C VAL A 116 -0.38 0.76 19.46
N LYS A 117 -0.22 0.22 20.67
CA LYS A 117 -0.57 -1.18 20.94
C LYS A 117 -2.07 -1.37 20.72
N GLY A 118 -2.43 -2.31 19.84
CA GLY A 118 -3.81 -2.78 19.70
C GLY A 118 -4.31 -3.43 20.99
N ILE A 119 -5.62 -3.45 21.18
CA ILE A 119 -6.25 -4.29 22.19
C ILE A 119 -6.16 -5.71 21.63
N GLY A 120 -5.41 -6.60 22.25
CA GLY A 120 -5.39 -8.02 21.88
C GLY A 120 -6.77 -8.64 22.16
N SER A 121 -7.14 -9.69 21.44
CA SER A 121 -8.41 -10.41 21.61
C SER A 121 -8.64 -10.92 23.05
N GLN A 122 -7.57 -11.12 23.82
CA GLN A 122 -7.63 -11.49 25.23
C GLN A 122 -7.98 -10.31 26.16
N ASP A 123 -7.80 -9.07 25.73
CA ASP A 123 -8.16 -7.88 26.51
C ASP A 123 -9.67 -7.53 26.38
N ALA A 124 -10.41 -8.22 25.53
CA ALA A 124 -11.84 -7.99 25.31
C ALA A 124 -12.70 -8.56 26.43
N ILE A 125 -12.15 -9.43 27.28
CA ILE A 125 -12.84 -9.97 28.45
C ILE A 125 -12.41 -9.18 29.68
N GLY A 126 -13.02 -8.02 29.90
CA GLY A 126 -13.20 -7.49 31.25
C GLY A 126 -12.41 -6.29 31.69
N VAL A 127 -11.35 -5.83 31.04
CA VAL A 127 -10.70 -4.56 31.43
C VAL A 127 -10.40 -3.70 30.23
N ARG A 128 -11.33 -2.80 29.90
CA ARG A 128 -11.06 -1.63 29.05
C ARG A 128 -9.90 -0.86 29.67
N LYS A 129 -8.69 -1.13 29.24
CA LYS A 129 -7.56 -0.23 29.53
C LYS A 129 -7.79 1.06 28.73
N LYS A 130 -8.62 1.95 29.29
CA LYS A 130 -9.03 3.25 28.79
C LYS A 130 -7.85 4.04 28.18
N ASN A 131 -6.68 3.95 28.80
CA ASN A 131 -5.49 4.72 28.44
C ASN A 131 -4.87 4.37 27.06
N LYS A 132 -5.07 3.16 26.52
CA LYS A 132 -4.48 2.78 25.22
C LYS A 132 -5.32 3.23 24.04
N MET A 133 -6.65 3.19 24.15
CA MET A 133 -7.56 3.75 23.15
C MET A 133 -7.48 5.27 23.11
N ASP A 134 -7.31 5.90 24.28
CA ASP A 134 -7.18 7.36 24.40
C ASP A 134 -5.89 7.86 23.74
N GLN A 135 -4.79 7.10 23.82
CA GLN A 135 -3.55 7.43 23.10
C GLN A 135 -3.74 7.43 21.57
N PHE A 136 -4.52 6.51 21.02
CA PHE A 136 -4.84 6.50 19.59
C PHE A 136 -5.75 7.67 19.21
N LYS A 137 -6.70 8.02 20.07
CA LYS A 137 -7.67 9.10 19.84
C LYS A 137 -7.12 10.50 20.04
N ARG A 138 -5.98 10.68 20.68
CA ARG A 138 -5.37 12.00 20.89
C ARG A 138 -5.18 12.76 19.59
N ASN A 139 -5.59 14.00 19.57
CA ASN A 139 -5.37 14.91 18.45
C ASN A 139 -4.26 15.90 18.79
N ASP A 140 -3.01 15.44 18.73
CA ASP A 140 -1.81 16.20 19.08
C ASP A 140 -0.89 16.42 17.86
N GLY A 141 -1.46 16.36 16.66
CA GLY A 141 -0.74 16.55 15.41
C GLY A 141 0.20 15.40 15.04
N LYS A 142 0.14 14.26 15.74
CA LYS A 142 0.99 13.10 15.44
C LYS A 142 0.21 12.03 14.69
N VAL A 143 0.84 11.47 13.66
CA VAL A 143 0.30 10.30 12.97
C VAL A 143 0.51 9.07 13.83
N ARG A 144 -0.56 8.33 14.07
CA ARG A 144 -0.55 7.10 14.84
C ARG A 144 -1.18 5.97 14.07
N TYR A 145 -0.70 4.75 14.29
CA TYR A 145 -1.32 3.57 13.71
C TYR A 145 -1.44 2.43 14.70
N ARG A 146 -2.40 1.56 14.42
CA ARG A 146 -2.70 0.36 15.18
C ARG A 146 -2.88 -0.79 14.21
N LYS A 147 -2.17 -1.91 14.48
CA LYS A 147 -2.36 -3.15 13.73
C LYS A 147 -3.42 -3.98 14.44
N ASP A 148 -4.51 -4.24 13.76
CA ASP A 148 -5.58 -5.10 14.22
C ASP A 148 -5.54 -6.38 13.37
N TYR A 149 -4.84 -7.40 13.89
CA TYR A 149 -4.72 -8.74 13.31
C TYR A 149 -5.41 -9.75 14.25
N PRO A 150 -6.73 -9.76 14.27
CA PRO A 150 -7.47 -10.56 15.21
C PRO A 150 -7.51 -12.02 14.74
N ILE A 151 -6.47 -12.76 15.07
CA ILE A 151 -6.48 -14.22 14.93
C ILE A 151 -6.54 -14.81 16.32
N ASP A 152 -7.60 -15.56 16.62
CA ASP A 152 -7.66 -16.43 17.76
C ASP A 152 -6.67 -17.58 17.54
N SER A 153 -5.63 -17.64 18.36
CA SER A 153 -4.57 -18.64 18.26
C SER A 153 -5.06 -20.07 18.48
N LYS A 154 -6.22 -20.26 19.13
CA LYS A 154 -6.80 -21.58 19.41
C LYS A 154 -7.74 -22.07 18.31
N THR A 155 -8.48 -21.16 17.70
CA THR A 155 -9.53 -21.51 16.74
C THR A 155 -9.21 -21.10 15.29
N GLY A 156 -8.13 -20.33 15.06
CA GLY A 156 -7.79 -19.75 13.76
C GLY A 156 -8.81 -18.74 13.24
N ARG A 157 -9.81 -18.40 14.06
CA ARG A 157 -10.86 -17.45 13.64
C ARG A 157 -10.34 -16.03 13.65
N VAL A 158 -10.67 -15.30 12.59
CA VAL A 158 -10.47 -13.85 12.53
C VAL A 158 -11.67 -13.17 13.18
N TYR A 159 -11.45 -12.43 14.26
CA TYR A 159 -12.51 -11.63 14.89
C TYR A 159 -12.39 -10.18 14.44
N GLY A 160 -13.49 -9.62 13.96
CA GLY A 160 -13.63 -8.18 13.86
C GLY A 160 -13.81 -7.58 15.26
N HIS A 161 -13.13 -6.48 15.53
CA HIS A 161 -13.27 -5.82 16.84
C HIS A 161 -14.63 -5.14 17.03
N ASP A 162 -15.43 -5.00 15.99
CA ASP A 162 -16.72 -4.32 15.98
C ASP A 162 -17.91 -5.23 15.70
N ASP A 163 -17.67 -6.48 15.25
CA ASP A 163 -18.73 -7.45 15.03
C ASP A 163 -18.27 -8.89 15.26
N PRO A 164 -18.71 -9.52 16.37
CA PRO A 164 -18.40 -10.92 16.66
C PRO A 164 -19.00 -11.91 15.66
N LYS A 165 -19.93 -11.49 14.82
CA LYS A 165 -20.57 -12.33 13.77
C LYS A 165 -19.89 -12.23 12.41
N GLY A 166 -18.81 -11.44 12.26
CA GLY A 166 -18.01 -11.38 11.05
C GLY A 166 -18.65 -10.64 9.86
N ASN A 167 -19.75 -9.95 10.04
CA ASN A 167 -20.48 -9.25 8.98
C ASN A 167 -20.10 -7.78 8.80
N GLY A 168 -19.01 -7.34 9.38
CA GLY A 168 -18.71 -5.92 9.34
C GLY A 168 -17.25 -5.58 9.22
N HIS A 169 -17.03 -4.38 9.51
CA HIS A 169 -15.86 -3.54 9.45
C HIS A 169 -14.55 -4.11 10.05
N GLY A 170 -14.51 -5.31 10.58
CA GLY A 170 -13.35 -5.86 11.25
C GLY A 170 -13.04 -7.32 10.91
N SER A 171 -13.67 -7.88 9.89
CA SER A 171 -13.46 -9.29 9.50
C SER A 171 -12.09 -9.55 8.87
N LEU A 172 -11.44 -8.53 8.30
CA LEU A 172 -10.12 -8.64 7.71
C LEU A 172 -9.03 -8.13 8.63
N PRO A 173 -7.83 -8.73 8.61
CA PRO A 173 -6.66 -8.11 9.19
C PRO A 173 -6.44 -6.72 8.60
N HIS A 174 -6.17 -5.72 9.44
CA HIS A 174 -6.05 -4.35 8.96
C HIS A 174 -5.14 -3.48 9.82
N ILE A 175 -4.78 -2.33 9.28
CA ILE A 175 -4.07 -1.27 9.98
C ILE A 175 -4.97 -0.05 10.04
N ASN A 176 -5.35 0.38 11.22
CA ASN A 176 -6.02 1.66 11.44
C ASN A 176 -4.99 2.77 11.60
N ILE A 177 -5.19 3.87 10.92
CA ILE A 177 -4.30 5.02 10.94
C ILE A 177 -5.09 6.26 11.31
N LYS A 178 -4.59 7.02 12.27
CA LYS A 178 -5.07 8.36 12.59
C LYS A 178 -4.05 9.37 12.10
N ARG A 179 -4.46 10.22 11.16
CA ARG A 179 -3.62 11.32 10.65
C ARG A 179 -3.46 12.44 11.67
N ALA A 180 -2.51 13.34 11.41
CA ALA A 180 -2.24 14.51 12.23
C ALA A 180 -3.47 15.44 12.36
N ASP A 181 -4.29 15.53 11.32
CA ASP A 181 -5.55 16.29 11.27
C ASP A 181 -6.72 15.61 12.01
N GLY A 182 -6.49 14.43 12.59
CA GLY A 182 -7.52 13.65 13.28
C GLY A 182 -8.31 12.71 12.38
N THR A 183 -8.14 12.75 11.06
CA THR A 183 -8.80 11.88 10.10
C THR A 183 -8.38 10.43 10.30
N LEU A 184 -9.33 9.52 10.18
CA LEU A 184 -9.11 8.08 10.26
C LEU A 184 -9.10 7.47 8.86
N VAL A 185 -8.05 6.74 8.54
CA VAL A 185 -7.92 5.96 7.32
C VAL A 185 -7.46 4.54 7.64
N ARG A 186 -7.60 3.60 6.69
CA ARG A 186 -7.36 2.20 6.97
C ARG A 186 -6.70 1.47 5.79
N ILE A 187 -5.87 0.49 6.10
CA ILE A 187 -5.33 -0.48 5.15
C ILE A 187 -5.90 -1.84 5.51
N ASP A 188 -6.70 -2.44 4.62
CA ASP A 188 -7.22 -3.80 4.74
C ASP A 188 -6.29 -4.80 4.06
N ILE A 189 -6.15 -5.99 4.66
CA ILE A 189 -5.34 -7.09 4.12
C ILE A 189 -6.29 -8.19 3.69
N THR A 190 -6.33 -8.49 2.39
CA THR A 190 -7.36 -9.34 1.76
C THR A 190 -6.89 -10.74 1.39
N GLY A 191 -5.59 -11.04 1.52
CA GLY A 191 -4.99 -12.34 1.19
C GLY A 191 -4.40 -13.07 2.36
#